data_39f270535f583ffe8a21b0bb6db0a206
#
_entry.id   39f270535f583ffe8a21b0bb6db0a206
#
_cell.length_a   1.000
_cell.length_b   1.000
_cell.length_c   1.000
_cell.angle_alpha   90.00
_cell.angle_beta   90.00
_cell.angle_gamma   90.00
#
_symmetry.space_group_name_H-M   'P 1'
#
loop_
_entity.id
_entity.type
_entity.pdbx_description
1 polymer ?
#
loop_
_entity_poly.entity_id
_entity_poly.type
_entity_poly.pdbx_seq_one_letter_code
_entity_poly.pdbx_strand_id
1 'polypeptide(L)'
;MYNENENKNSEEKPENEILVNDFRESKFKEPKKTLALKYKIIIIVAISLVIIGIVTAITLIVMKQKSSDDSDDDVEVLDPVVINPTSDYTHCLIFLHGYESSPEHYEPFFEDFYFKKKENTKIILMRAPYQIVSFNKENKTSWFDIITFPINSTDSYNFTEATRSRKAVEKVIKKEAELLNGKYENIFIGGHSQGACVTLYTGYNMNELIGGVVAFSGVLFPEIEIVGDKNKLKVFLGHGFRDQAIPMTFHNETVKRIEKFEGVKKFYYEEMGHNIGDEEKRDAEGFLNNSMV
;
A
#
# COMPACT_ATOMS: atom_id res chain seq x y z
N MET A 1 35.03 86.97 -19.68
CA MET A 1 36.07 87.21 -20.70
C MET A 1 35.60 86.46 -21.92
N TYR A 2 35.05 87.20 -22.79
CA TYR A 2 35.44 87.49 -24.19
C TYR A 2 35.43 86.18 -25.05
N ASN A 3 34.86 86.11 -26.17
CA ASN A 3 34.20 86.91 -27.21
C ASN A 3 34.02 85.97 -28.37
N GLU A 4 32.86 85.92 -28.99
CA GLU A 4 32.62 86.56 -30.28
C GLU A 4 33.37 85.87 -31.44
N ASN A 5 32.89 85.59 -32.59
CA ASN A 5 31.90 86.18 -33.49
C ASN A 5 31.76 85.26 -34.72
N GLU A 6 30.58 85.10 -35.26
CA GLU A 6 30.13 85.62 -36.56
C GLU A 6 30.98 85.23 -37.81
N ASN A 7 30.41 84.73 -38.87
CA ASN A 7 29.49 85.33 -39.81
C ASN A 7 29.23 84.41 -41.02
N LYS A 8 27.97 84.27 -41.39
CA LYS A 8 27.29 84.56 -42.66
C LYS A 8 28.00 84.27 -43.99
N ASN A 9 27.30 83.63 -44.85
CA ASN A 9 26.56 84.02 -46.10
C ASN A 9 26.40 82.79 -47.00
N SER A 10 25.25 82.39 -47.35
CA SER A 10 24.29 82.82 -48.41
C SER A 10 24.68 82.37 -49.83
N GLU A 11 23.66 81.88 -50.47
CA GLU A 11 23.32 81.94 -51.93
C GLU A 11 23.27 80.58 -52.61
N GLU A 12 22.15 80.17 -52.92
CA GLU A 12 21.22 80.20 -54.06
C GLU A 12 21.25 78.94 -54.94
N LYS A 13 20.04 78.52 -55.21
CA LYS A 13 19.61 77.47 -56.19
C LYS A 13 19.96 77.84 -57.64
N PRO A 14 19.95 76.87 -58.58
CA PRO A 14 18.65 76.60 -59.22
C PRO A 14 18.37 75.10 -59.59
N GLU A 15 17.14 74.93 -59.74
CA GLU A 15 16.21 73.99 -60.29
C GLU A 15 16.66 73.08 -61.47
N ASN A 16 15.90 72.00 -61.49
CA ASN A 16 15.48 71.10 -62.62
C ASN A 16 16.49 70.12 -63.19
N GLU A 17 16.11 68.85 -62.98
CA GLU A 17 15.80 67.92 -64.08
C GLU A 17 15.30 66.54 -63.46
N ILE A 18 14.00 66.29 -63.57
CA ILE A 18 13.32 65.28 -64.37
C ILE A 18 13.65 63.84 -64.04
N LEU A 19 12.60 63.27 -63.38
CA LEU A 19 12.01 61.94 -63.66
C LEU A 19 12.76 60.96 -64.59
N VAL A 20 13.11 59.79 -64.07
CA VAL A 20 12.67 58.47 -64.56
C VAL A 20 13.42 57.38 -63.81
N ASN A 21 12.70 56.34 -63.45
CA ASN A 21 13.15 55.02 -62.98
C ASN A 21 13.49 54.81 -61.52
N ASP A 22 12.48 54.56 -60.73
CA ASP A 22 12.63 53.49 -59.74
C ASP A 22 11.29 52.70 -59.52
N PHE A 23 10.92 51.98 -60.53
CA PHE A 23 9.91 50.97 -60.49
C PHE A 23 10.55 49.57 -60.68
N ARG A 24 11.47 49.18 -59.76
CA ARG A 24 11.87 47.75 -59.61
C ARG A 24 12.68 47.61 -58.32
N GLU A 25 12.01 47.16 -57.29
CA GLU A 25 12.42 46.19 -56.24
C GLU A 25 11.64 46.35 -54.96
N SER A 26 10.35 46.04 -55.03
CA SER A 26 9.63 45.62 -53.86
C SER A 26 9.38 44.12 -53.94
N LYS A 27 10.44 43.30 -54.00
CA LYS A 27 10.34 41.87 -53.71
C LYS A 27 10.30 41.74 -52.18
N PHE A 28 9.14 41.30 -51.74
CA PHE A 28 8.83 40.80 -50.41
C PHE A 28 10.02 40.07 -49.79
N LYS A 29 10.74 40.69 -48.89
CA LYS A 29 11.53 39.99 -47.90
C LYS A 29 10.58 39.61 -46.77
N GLU A 30 10.08 38.39 -46.80
CA GLU A 30 9.48 37.82 -45.57
C GLU A 30 10.50 38.01 -44.40
N PRO A 31 10.06 38.54 -43.28
CA PRO A 31 10.99 38.78 -42.18
C PRO A 31 11.49 37.41 -41.67
N LYS A 32 12.80 37.21 -41.70
CA LYS A 32 13.52 36.03 -41.21
C LYS A 32 13.09 35.60 -39.80
N LYS A 33 12.46 36.51 -39.03
CA LYS A 33 11.90 36.25 -37.69
C LYS A 33 10.63 35.36 -37.71
N THR A 34 9.77 35.46 -38.72
CA THR A 34 8.55 34.66 -38.82
C THR A 34 8.82 33.20 -39.19
N LEU A 35 9.84 32.95 -40.01
CA LEU A 35 10.27 31.59 -40.38
C LEU A 35 10.87 30.87 -39.17
N ALA A 36 11.72 31.54 -38.40
CA ALA A 36 12.31 30.99 -37.15
C ALA A 36 11.26 30.71 -36.09
N LEU A 37 10.18 31.51 -36.00
CA LEU A 37 9.07 31.27 -35.07
C LEU A 37 8.23 30.04 -35.48
N LYS A 38 7.94 29.86 -36.78
CA LYS A 38 7.25 28.69 -37.31
C LYS A 38 8.01 27.40 -36.97
N TYR A 39 9.33 27.35 -37.18
CA TYR A 39 10.16 26.20 -36.81
C TYR A 39 10.18 25.93 -35.30
N LYS A 40 10.22 26.94 -34.46
CA LYS A 40 10.14 26.78 -32.98
C LYS A 40 8.80 26.17 -32.57
N ILE A 41 7.71 26.64 -33.16
CA ILE A 41 6.36 26.07 -32.87
C ILE A 41 6.29 24.61 -33.31
N ILE A 42 6.79 24.26 -34.50
CA ILE A 42 6.80 22.88 -35.00
C ILE A 42 7.63 22.00 -34.06
N ILE A 43 8.79 22.44 -33.61
CA ILE A 43 9.64 21.69 -32.67
C ILE A 43 8.92 21.48 -31.32
N ILE A 44 8.27 22.51 -30.78
CA ILE A 44 7.52 22.43 -29.53
C ILE A 44 6.37 21.42 -29.64
N VAL A 45 5.61 21.49 -30.76
CA VAL A 45 4.51 20.53 -31.02
C VAL A 45 5.04 19.10 -31.15
N ALA A 46 6.15 18.91 -31.88
CA ALA A 46 6.78 17.60 -32.02
C ALA A 46 7.25 17.02 -30.67
N ILE A 47 7.89 17.83 -29.83
CA ILE A 47 8.32 17.43 -28.49
C ILE A 47 7.10 17.10 -27.61
N SER A 48 6.04 17.91 -27.66
CA SER A 48 4.81 17.65 -26.90
C SER A 48 4.14 16.33 -27.31
N LEU A 49 4.09 16.00 -28.59
CA LEU A 49 3.57 14.74 -29.09
C LEU A 49 4.41 13.52 -28.64
N VAL A 50 5.74 13.67 -28.60
CA VAL A 50 6.64 12.64 -28.07
C VAL A 50 6.42 12.43 -26.58
N ILE A 51 6.28 13.50 -25.80
CA ILE A 51 6.01 13.42 -24.35
C ILE A 51 4.65 12.75 -24.11
N ILE A 52 3.60 13.13 -24.84
CA ILE A 52 2.28 12.49 -24.74
C ILE A 52 2.39 11.00 -25.10
N GLY A 53 3.13 10.64 -26.13
CA GLY A 53 3.36 9.23 -26.52
C GLY A 53 4.10 8.44 -25.42
N ILE A 54 5.09 9.02 -24.78
CA ILE A 54 5.82 8.40 -23.64
C ILE A 54 4.89 8.24 -22.43
N VAL A 55 4.13 9.26 -22.08
CA VAL A 55 3.19 9.21 -20.94
C VAL A 55 2.10 8.16 -21.19
N THR A 56 1.53 8.10 -22.39
CA THR A 56 0.53 7.07 -22.74
C THR A 56 1.13 5.67 -22.74
N ALA A 57 2.36 5.48 -23.24
CA ALA A 57 3.05 4.20 -23.18
C ALA A 57 3.34 3.75 -21.74
N ILE A 58 3.82 4.65 -20.87
CA ILE A 58 4.03 4.37 -19.46
C ILE A 58 2.71 4.03 -18.76
N THR A 59 1.63 4.79 -19.04
CA THR A 59 0.30 4.52 -18.49
C THR A 59 -0.22 3.14 -18.92
N LEU A 60 -0.04 2.78 -20.19
CA LEU A 60 -0.43 1.46 -20.71
C LEU A 60 0.42 0.33 -20.11
N ILE A 61 1.71 0.54 -19.89
CA ILE A 61 2.59 -0.43 -19.23
C ILE A 61 2.17 -0.61 -17.77
N VAL A 62 1.91 0.48 -17.03
CA VAL A 62 1.43 0.44 -15.65
C VAL A 62 0.05 -0.21 -15.57
N MET A 63 -0.87 0.10 -16.49
CA MET A 63 -2.19 -0.58 -16.55
C MET A 63 -2.05 -2.05 -16.89
N LYS A 64 -1.16 -2.44 -17.80
CA LYS A 64 -0.91 -3.84 -18.17
C LYS A 64 -0.22 -4.61 -17.02
N GLN A 65 0.68 -3.96 -16.29
CA GLN A 65 1.32 -4.52 -15.11
C GLN A 65 0.30 -4.67 -13.96
N LYS A 66 -0.59 -3.70 -13.77
CA LYS A 66 -1.71 -3.78 -12.83
C LYS A 66 -2.74 -4.86 -13.21
N SER A 67 -3.03 -5.06 -14.50
CA SER A 67 -3.94 -6.13 -14.96
C SER A 67 -3.33 -7.53 -14.94
N SER A 68 -2.00 -7.67 -14.90
CA SER A 68 -1.33 -8.96 -14.71
C SER A 68 -1.16 -9.34 -13.23
N ASP A 69 -1.24 -8.35 -12.32
CA ASP A 69 -1.29 -8.59 -10.87
C ASP A 69 -2.72 -8.83 -10.34
N ASP A 70 -3.76 -8.46 -11.12
CA ASP A 70 -5.18 -8.55 -10.75
C ASP A 70 -5.89 -9.83 -11.29
N SER A 71 -5.17 -10.92 -11.52
CA SER A 71 -5.84 -12.23 -11.59
C SER A 71 -6.15 -12.73 -10.17
N ASP A 72 -6.98 -11.96 -9.45
CA ASP A 72 -7.53 -12.33 -8.13
C ASP A 72 -8.44 -13.57 -8.20
N ASP A 73 -8.83 -13.99 -9.41
CA ASP A 73 -9.79 -15.08 -9.61
C ASP A 73 -9.22 -16.48 -9.30
N ASP A 74 -7.90 -16.64 -9.25
CA ASP A 74 -7.26 -17.96 -9.07
C ASP A 74 -6.78 -18.26 -7.65
N VAL A 75 -6.99 -17.34 -6.68
CA VAL A 75 -6.60 -17.62 -5.29
C VAL A 75 -7.70 -18.36 -4.58
N GLU A 76 -7.45 -19.64 -4.28
CA GLU A 76 -8.37 -20.50 -3.55
C GLU A 76 -8.49 -20.03 -2.08
N VAL A 77 -9.73 -19.89 -1.61
CA VAL A 77 -10.07 -19.71 -0.20
C VAL A 77 -10.62 -21.04 0.30
N LEU A 78 -9.86 -21.74 1.14
CA LEU A 78 -10.28 -23.00 1.73
C LEU A 78 -11.41 -22.77 2.73
N ASP A 79 -12.25 -23.80 2.92
CA ASP A 79 -13.42 -23.74 3.80
C ASP A 79 -13.03 -23.31 5.23
N PRO A 80 -13.47 -22.12 5.68
CA PRO A 80 -13.18 -21.63 7.02
C PRO A 80 -14.13 -22.23 8.03
N VAL A 81 -13.78 -22.15 9.31
CA VAL A 81 -14.76 -22.29 10.40
C VAL A 81 -15.41 -20.93 10.64
N VAL A 82 -16.74 -20.89 10.71
CA VAL A 82 -17.49 -19.65 10.88
C VAL A 82 -18.31 -19.69 12.16
N ILE A 83 -18.05 -18.75 13.05
CA ILE A 83 -18.87 -18.47 14.23
C ILE A 83 -19.81 -17.33 13.88
N ASN A 84 -21.09 -17.66 13.72
CA ASN A 84 -22.08 -16.67 13.33
C ASN A 84 -22.45 -15.73 14.50
N PRO A 85 -22.79 -14.46 14.22
CA PRO A 85 -23.31 -13.57 15.24
C PRO A 85 -24.63 -14.11 15.79
N THR A 86 -24.90 -13.85 17.08
CA THR A 86 -26.14 -14.20 17.74
C THR A 86 -27.18 -13.07 17.70
N SER A 87 -26.77 -11.90 17.19
CA SER A 87 -27.59 -10.71 16.98
C SER A 87 -27.37 -10.16 15.57
N ASP A 88 -27.77 -8.91 15.30
CA ASP A 88 -27.59 -8.28 13.99
C ASP A 88 -26.13 -8.27 13.57
N TYR A 89 -25.85 -8.73 12.34
CA TYR A 89 -24.51 -8.75 11.76
C TYR A 89 -24.05 -7.32 11.41
N THR A 90 -23.13 -6.78 12.19
CA THR A 90 -22.59 -5.42 12.01
C THR A 90 -21.09 -5.38 11.87
N HIS A 91 -20.37 -6.38 12.35
CA HIS A 91 -18.91 -6.47 12.32
C HIS A 91 -18.42 -7.83 11.85
N CYS A 92 -17.23 -7.87 11.29
CA CYS A 92 -16.53 -9.11 10.95
C CYS A 92 -15.14 -9.12 11.60
N LEU A 93 -14.75 -10.27 12.17
CA LEU A 93 -13.40 -10.55 12.63
C LEU A 93 -12.89 -11.79 11.87
N ILE A 94 -11.89 -11.58 11.01
CA ILE A 94 -11.24 -12.66 10.26
C ILE A 94 -9.95 -13.02 10.99
N PHE A 95 -9.77 -14.30 11.34
CA PHE A 95 -8.61 -14.74 12.11
C PHE A 95 -7.83 -15.85 11.41
N LEU A 96 -6.51 -15.73 11.42
CA LEU A 96 -5.56 -16.63 10.79
C LEU A 96 -4.74 -17.36 11.85
N HIS A 97 -4.76 -18.69 11.83
CA HIS A 97 -4.00 -19.53 12.75
C HIS A 97 -2.48 -19.50 12.45
N GLY A 98 -1.66 -20.00 13.37
CA GLY A 98 -0.21 -20.15 13.19
C GLY A 98 0.16 -21.36 12.32
N TYR A 99 1.47 -21.52 12.07
CA TYR A 99 2.03 -22.70 11.41
C TYR A 99 1.61 -23.98 12.15
N GLU A 100 1.35 -25.06 11.37
CA GLU A 100 0.96 -26.39 11.90
C GLU A 100 -0.32 -26.39 12.78
N SER A 101 -1.15 -25.34 12.69
CA SER A 101 -2.40 -25.22 13.42
C SER A 101 -3.60 -25.30 12.47
N SER A 102 -4.81 -25.10 12.99
CA SER A 102 -6.05 -25.13 12.21
C SER A 102 -7.09 -24.17 12.77
N PRO A 103 -8.15 -23.86 12.02
CA PRO A 103 -9.28 -23.07 12.51
C PRO A 103 -9.91 -23.66 13.78
N GLU A 104 -10.09 -24.99 13.82
CA GLU A 104 -10.74 -25.71 14.92
C GLU A 104 -9.95 -25.55 16.25
N HIS A 105 -8.64 -25.36 16.17
CA HIS A 105 -7.81 -25.11 17.34
C HIS A 105 -8.16 -23.77 18.03
N TYR A 106 -8.68 -22.81 17.26
CA TYR A 106 -9.03 -21.47 17.76
C TYR A 106 -10.53 -21.33 18.13
N GLU A 107 -11.39 -22.29 17.84
CA GLU A 107 -12.80 -22.24 18.29
C GLU A 107 -12.91 -22.05 19.80
N PRO A 108 -12.27 -22.89 20.67
CA PRO A 108 -12.31 -22.68 22.12
C PRO A 108 -11.72 -21.33 22.56
N PHE A 109 -10.67 -20.85 21.89
CA PHE A 109 -10.12 -19.52 22.17
C PHE A 109 -11.19 -18.43 22.00
N PHE A 110 -11.97 -18.49 20.90
CA PHE A 110 -13.02 -17.52 20.64
C PHE A 110 -14.29 -17.74 21.46
N GLU A 111 -14.53 -18.90 22.03
CA GLU A 111 -15.59 -19.09 23.03
C GLU A 111 -15.34 -18.19 24.25
N ASP A 112 -14.12 -18.14 24.75
CA ASP A 112 -13.70 -17.36 25.93
C ASP A 112 -13.20 -15.95 25.61
N PHE A 113 -12.98 -15.62 24.33
CA PHE A 113 -12.51 -14.29 23.90
C PHE A 113 -13.66 -13.31 23.90
N TYR A 114 -13.65 -12.34 24.81
CA TYR A 114 -14.75 -11.41 25.02
C TYR A 114 -14.50 -10.02 24.49
N PHE A 115 -15.42 -9.48 23.74
CA PHE A 115 -15.50 -8.08 23.36
C PHE A 115 -16.96 -7.64 23.20
N LYS A 116 -17.26 -6.37 23.44
CA LYS A 116 -18.63 -5.83 23.55
C LYS A 116 -19.53 -6.09 22.34
N LYS A 117 -18.93 -6.12 21.15
CA LYS A 117 -19.65 -6.35 19.88
C LYS A 117 -19.66 -7.80 19.43
N LYS A 118 -19.22 -8.76 20.27
CA LYS A 118 -19.12 -10.18 19.93
C LYS A 118 -20.42 -10.74 19.37
N GLU A 119 -21.56 -10.44 20.00
CA GLU A 119 -22.89 -10.89 19.56
C GLU A 119 -23.28 -10.38 18.18
N ASN A 120 -22.74 -9.25 17.74
CA ASN A 120 -22.95 -8.63 16.45
C ASN A 120 -21.84 -8.90 15.43
N THR A 121 -20.86 -9.73 15.81
CA THR A 121 -19.66 -9.99 15.01
C THR A 121 -19.66 -11.41 14.46
N LYS A 122 -19.54 -11.53 13.15
CA LYS A 122 -19.20 -12.77 12.49
C LYS A 122 -17.70 -13.02 12.63
N ILE A 123 -17.31 -14.17 13.18
CA ILE A 123 -15.90 -14.55 13.27
C ILE A 123 -15.63 -15.61 12.22
N ILE A 124 -14.63 -15.38 11.38
CA ILE A 124 -14.20 -16.26 10.30
C ILE A 124 -12.79 -16.74 10.61
N LEU A 125 -12.66 -18.00 10.98
CA LEU A 125 -11.38 -18.64 11.23
C LEU A 125 -10.90 -19.25 9.92
N MET A 126 -9.93 -18.59 9.27
CA MET A 126 -9.43 -19.02 7.97
C MET A 126 -8.53 -20.25 8.08
N ARG A 127 -8.52 -21.06 7.02
CA ARG A 127 -7.70 -22.26 6.89
C ARG A 127 -6.53 -22.03 5.94
N ALA A 128 -5.31 -22.33 6.41
CA ALA A 128 -4.13 -22.36 5.55
C ALA A 128 -4.08 -23.67 4.74
N PRO A 129 -3.48 -23.66 3.53
CA PRO A 129 -3.27 -24.89 2.77
C PRO A 129 -2.25 -25.81 3.43
N TYR A 130 -2.37 -27.13 3.14
CA TYR A 130 -1.30 -28.08 3.40
C TYR A 130 -0.21 -27.94 2.34
N GLN A 131 1.03 -27.88 2.77
CA GLN A 131 2.20 -27.83 1.89
C GLN A 131 3.46 -28.41 2.54
N ILE A 132 4.42 -28.81 1.73
CA ILE A 132 5.74 -29.22 2.23
C ILE A 132 6.46 -27.97 2.72
N VAL A 133 6.84 -27.95 3.99
CA VAL A 133 7.55 -26.82 4.59
C VAL A 133 9.05 -27.10 4.61
N SER A 134 9.84 -26.16 4.06
CA SER A 134 11.23 -26.39 3.70
C SER A 134 12.15 -26.67 4.88
N PHE A 135 11.95 -26.03 6.05
CA PHE A 135 12.86 -26.15 7.18
C PHE A 135 12.86 -27.55 7.81
N ASN A 136 11.73 -28.27 7.81
CA ASN A 136 11.59 -29.59 8.41
C ASN A 136 11.17 -30.70 7.42
N LYS A 137 10.86 -30.37 6.16
CA LYS A 137 10.41 -31.27 5.10
C LYS A 137 9.09 -32.00 5.40
N GLU A 138 8.26 -31.45 6.27
CA GLU A 138 6.98 -32.01 6.63
C GLU A 138 5.82 -31.37 5.87
N ASN A 139 4.75 -32.12 5.62
CA ASN A 139 3.52 -31.60 5.03
C ASN A 139 2.61 -31.06 6.16
N LYS A 140 2.51 -29.74 6.26
CA LYS A 140 1.81 -29.05 7.35
C LYS A 140 0.92 -27.93 6.81
N THR A 141 -0.06 -27.53 7.58
CA THR A 141 -0.82 -26.30 7.30
C THR A 141 0.10 -25.07 7.45
N SER A 142 0.19 -24.28 6.41
CA SER A 142 1.13 -23.14 6.38
C SER A 142 0.65 -22.06 5.41
N TRP A 143 0.67 -20.80 5.83
CA TRP A 143 0.32 -19.65 4.99
C TRP A 143 1.40 -19.34 3.96
N PHE A 144 2.64 -19.68 4.28
CA PHE A 144 3.81 -19.54 3.41
C PHE A 144 4.90 -20.51 3.85
N ASP A 145 5.76 -20.92 2.94
CA ASP A 145 6.88 -21.81 3.25
C ASP A 145 7.85 -21.12 4.24
N ILE A 146 8.18 -21.83 5.31
CA ILE A 146 9.27 -21.48 6.22
C ILE A 146 10.51 -22.20 5.72
N ILE A 147 11.51 -21.43 5.26
CA ILE A 147 12.76 -21.93 4.68
C ILE A 147 13.75 -22.25 5.77
N THR A 148 13.88 -21.36 6.76
CA THR A 148 14.70 -21.56 7.95
C THR A 148 13.96 -21.15 9.22
N PHE A 149 14.30 -21.81 10.34
CA PHE A 149 13.71 -21.53 11.65
C PHE A 149 14.82 -21.24 12.66
N PRO A 150 14.71 -20.20 13.50
CA PRO A 150 13.61 -19.25 13.65
C PRO A 150 13.41 -18.31 12.45
N ILE A 151 12.25 -17.67 12.36
CA ILE A 151 11.97 -16.63 11.36
C ILE A 151 12.61 -15.32 11.84
N ASN A 152 13.77 -14.97 11.30
CA ASN A 152 14.57 -13.83 11.77
C ASN A 152 15.18 -12.97 10.66
N SER A 153 14.89 -13.26 9.40
CA SER A 153 15.35 -12.53 8.22
C SER A 153 14.42 -12.75 7.03
N THR A 154 14.64 -12.03 5.93
CA THR A 154 13.90 -12.18 4.67
C THR A 154 14.17 -13.54 3.99
N ASP A 155 15.30 -14.19 4.28
CA ASP A 155 15.65 -15.52 3.74
C ASP A 155 14.95 -16.66 4.51
N SER A 156 14.25 -16.36 5.60
CA SER A 156 13.61 -17.37 6.44
C SER A 156 12.26 -17.85 5.91
N TYR A 157 11.68 -17.19 4.89
CA TYR A 157 10.33 -17.49 4.39
C TYR A 157 10.19 -17.20 2.89
N ASN A 158 9.16 -17.80 2.29
CA ASN A 158 8.77 -17.52 0.90
C ASN A 158 7.77 -16.36 0.82
N PHE A 159 8.25 -15.17 0.47
CA PHE A 159 7.41 -13.97 0.38
C PHE A 159 6.34 -14.05 -0.72
N THR A 160 6.60 -14.75 -1.84
CA THR A 160 5.59 -14.94 -2.91
C THR A 160 4.38 -15.72 -2.40
N GLU A 161 4.58 -16.74 -1.57
CA GLU A 161 3.50 -17.49 -0.95
C GLU A 161 2.75 -16.67 0.11
N ALA A 162 3.47 -15.85 0.89
CA ALA A 162 2.85 -14.89 1.80
C ALA A 162 1.96 -13.89 1.04
N THR A 163 2.36 -13.45 -0.16
CA THR A 163 1.57 -12.60 -1.04
C THR A 163 0.30 -13.30 -1.52
N ARG A 164 0.37 -14.59 -1.88
CA ARG A 164 -0.80 -15.39 -2.25
C ARG A 164 -1.79 -15.50 -1.08
N SER A 165 -1.29 -15.79 0.12
CA SER A 165 -2.12 -15.87 1.33
C SER A 165 -2.77 -14.52 1.67
N ARG A 166 -2.06 -13.41 1.53
CA ARG A 166 -2.63 -12.06 1.65
C ARG A 166 -3.81 -11.84 0.69
N LYS A 167 -3.67 -12.22 -0.59
CA LYS A 167 -4.74 -12.10 -1.58
C LYS A 167 -5.97 -12.92 -1.20
N ALA A 168 -5.80 -14.12 -0.65
CA ALA A 168 -6.91 -14.92 -0.13
C ALA A 168 -7.66 -14.21 1.01
N VAL A 169 -6.93 -13.61 1.95
CA VAL A 169 -7.52 -12.81 3.04
C VAL A 169 -8.26 -11.59 2.49
N GLU A 170 -7.66 -10.87 1.55
CA GLU A 170 -8.27 -9.70 0.91
C GLU A 170 -9.57 -10.06 0.19
N LYS A 171 -9.64 -11.23 -0.47
CA LYS A 171 -10.86 -11.74 -1.10
C LYS A 171 -11.99 -11.95 -0.09
N VAL A 172 -11.67 -12.49 1.09
CA VAL A 172 -12.66 -12.65 2.19
C VAL A 172 -13.08 -11.28 2.74
N ILE A 173 -12.14 -10.35 2.94
CA ILE A 173 -12.44 -8.99 3.39
C ILE A 173 -13.41 -8.31 2.42
N LYS A 174 -13.14 -8.34 1.12
CA LYS A 174 -14.00 -7.73 0.09
C LYS A 174 -15.41 -8.31 0.11
N LYS A 175 -15.53 -9.65 0.21
CA LYS A 175 -16.82 -10.35 0.32
C LYS A 175 -17.60 -9.92 1.57
N GLU A 176 -16.95 -9.83 2.73
CA GLU A 176 -17.62 -9.43 3.96
C GLU A 176 -17.94 -7.92 3.97
N ALA A 177 -17.10 -7.08 3.32
CA ALA A 177 -17.41 -5.67 3.13
C ALA A 177 -18.69 -5.46 2.31
N GLU A 178 -18.88 -6.23 1.24
CA GLU A 178 -20.13 -6.21 0.44
C GLU A 178 -21.35 -6.52 1.30
N LEU A 179 -21.28 -7.55 2.17
CA LEU A 179 -22.34 -7.92 3.10
C LEU A 179 -22.60 -6.84 4.17
N LEU A 180 -21.60 -6.03 4.48
CA LEU A 180 -21.64 -4.90 5.41
C LEU A 180 -21.89 -3.55 4.70
N ASN A 181 -22.42 -3.56 3.47
CA ASN A 181 -22.74 -2.36 2.68
C ASN A 181 -21.53 -1.45 2.42
N GLY A 182 -20.37 -2.04 2.17
CA GLY A 182 -19.12 -1.34 1.88
C GLY A 182 -18.37 -0.81 3.11
N LYS A 183 -18.77 -1.19 4.31
CA LYS A 183 -18.16 -0.70 5.57
C LYS A 183 -16.91 -1.48 5.94
N TYR A 184 -15.81 -1.20 5.28
CA TYR A 184 -14.50 -1.77 5.60
C TYR A 184 -14.05 -1.45 7.04
N GLU A 185 -14.45 -0.31 7.59
CA GLU A 185 -14.17 0.09 8.97
C GLU A 185 -14.79 -0.84 10.03
N ASN A 186 -15.74 -1.69 9.65
CA ASN A 186 -16.34 -2.70 10.52
C ASN A 186 -15.68 -4.07 10.39
N ILE A 187 -14.62 -4.20 9.58
CA ILE A 187 -13.88 -5.44 9.40
C ILE A 187 -12.56 -5.35 10.16
N PHE A 188 -12.34 -6.33 11.02
CA PHE A 188 -11.11 -6.53 11.76
C PHE A 188 -10.45 -7.82 11.29
N ILE A 189 -9.13 -7.81 11.23
CA ILE A 189 -8.37 -9.02 10.93
C ILE A 189 -7.41 -9.30 12.06
N GLY A 190 -7.22 -10.57 12.38
CA GLY A 190 -6.29 -10.98 13.42
C GLY A 190 -5.55 -12.26 13.05
N GLY A 191 -4.51 -12.57 13.79
CA GLY A 191 -3.80 -13.81 13.60
C GLY A 191 -2.71 -14.05 14.63
N HIS A 192 -2.23 -15.29 14.67
CA HIS A 192 -1.12 -15.71 15.50
C HIS A 192 0.05 -16.16 14.64
N SER A 193 1.29 -15.78 14.99
CA SER A 193 2.51 -16.25 14.34
C SER A 193 2.49 -15.97 12.82
N GLN A 194 2.58 -16.99 11.96
CA GLN A 194 2.43 -16.87 10.50
C GLN A 194 1.15 -16.12 10.10
N GLY A 195 0.01 -16.42 10.75
CA GLY A 195 -1.25 -15.74 10.50
C GLY A 195 -1.17 -14.25 10.85
N ALA A 196 -0.47 -13.88 11.93
CA ALA A 196 -0.23 -12.48 12.28
C ALA A 196 0.65 -11.74 11.26
N CYS A 197 1.64 -12.42 10.68
CA CYS A 197 2.46 -11.85 9.60
C CYS A 197 1.59 -11.52 8.38
N VAL A 198 0.71 -12.44 7.96
CA VAL A 198 -0.20 -12.22 6.83
C VAL A 198 -1.23 -11.14 7.13
N THR A 199 -1.75 -11.05 8.37
CA THR A 199 -2.70 -9.99 8.75
C THR A 199 -2.05 -8.61 8.78
N LEU A 200 -0.85 -8.49 9.31
CA LEU A 200 -0.08 -7.24 9.23
C LEU A 200 0.18 -6.85 7.77
N TYR A 201 0.61 -7.81 6.94
CA TYR A 201 0.77 -7.57 5.51
C TYR A 201 -0.51 -7.05 4.87
N THR A 202 -1.64 -7.73 5.10
CA THR A 202 -2.93 -7.34 4.53
C THR A 202 -3.32 -5.93 4.97
N GLY A 203 -3.30 -5.63 6.26
CA GLY A 203 -3.72 -4.34 6.81
C GLY A 203 -2.89 -3.16 6.31
N TYR A 204 -1.58 -3.35 6.12
CA TYR A 204 -0.69 -2.29 5.64
C TYR A 204 -0.60 -2.16 4.11
N ASN A 205 -0.96 -3.20 3.35
CA ASN A 205 -0.83 -3.20 1.89
C ASN A 205 -2.16 -3.03 1.14
N MET A 206 -3.33 -3.23 1.77
CA MET A 206 -4.63 -2.93 1.15
C MET A 206 -4.82 -1.43 0.93
N ASN A 207 -5.57 -1.06 -0.13
CA ASN A 207 -5.98 0.33 -0.37
C ASN A 207 -7.04 0.78 0.63
N GLU A 208 -8.02 -0.08 0.90
CA GLU A 208 -9.13 0.18 1.81
C GLU A 208 -8.63 0.19 3.26
N LEU A 209 -9.19 1.10 4.06
CA LEU A 209 -8.90 1.18 5.48
C LEU A 209 -9.90 0.32 6.25
N ILE A 210 -9.43 -0.82 6.74
CA ILE A 210 -10.22 -1.70 7.61
C ILE A 210 -10.27 -1.18 9.05
N GLY A 211 -11.18 -1.72 9.88
CA GLY A 211 -11.38 -1.31 11.27
C GLY A 211 -10.16 -1.53 12.16
N GLY A 212 -9.41 -2.61 11.94
CA GLY A 212 -8.17 -2.84 12.68
C GLY A 212 -7.51 -4.19 12.43
N VAL A 213 -6.30 -4.30 12.98
CA VAL A 213 -5.44 -5.50 12.94
C VAL A 213 -5.11 -5.93 14.37
N VAL A 214 -5.22 -7.23 14.66
CA VAL A 214 -4.81 -7.85 15.94
C VAL A 214 -3.72 -8.88 15.64
N ALA A 215 -2.48 -8.53 15.91
CA ALA A 215 -1.32 -9.37 15.62
C ALA A 215 -0.70 -9.92 16.91
N PHE A 216 -0.81 -11.26 17.09
CA PHE A 216 -0.20 -12.01 18.17
C PHE A 216 1.11 -12.64 17.67
N SER A 217 2.24 -12.24 18.21
CA SER A 217 3.57 -12.79 17.90
C SER A 217 3.91 -12.83 16.40
N GLY A 218 3.57 -11.76 15.66
CA GLY A 218 3.85 -11.63 14.22
C GLY A 218 4.77 -10.48 13.88
N VAL A 219 5.17 -10.40 12.61
CA VAL A 219 6.01 -9.33 12.04
C VAL A 219 5.46 -8.84 10.70
N LEU A 220 5.68 -7.57 10.41
CA LEU A 220 5.46 -7.00 9.09
C LEU A 220 6.69 -7.25 8.22
N PHE A 221 6.55 -8.05 7.17
CA PHE A 221 7.64 -8.38 6.27
C PHE A 221 8.36 -7.12 5.76
N PRO A 222 9.70 -7.08 5.79
CA PRO A 222 10.47 -5.92 5.31
C PRO A 222 10.20 -5.51 3.87
N GLU A 223 9.85 -6.46 3.00
CA GLU A 223 9.62 -6.26 1.57
C GLU A 223 8.31 -5.50 1.27
N ILE A 224 7.40 -5.41 2.25
CA ILE A 224 6.08 -4.83 2.04
C ILE A 224 6.17 -3.32 1.83
N GLU A 225 5.55 -2.84 0.77
CA GLU A 225 5.19 -1.44 0.62
C GLU A 225 3.92 -1.13 1.43
N ILE A 226 3.99 -0.08 2.27
CA ILE A 226 2.84 0.42 3.01
C ILE A 226 2.03 1.32 2.08
N VAL A 227 0.80 0.91 1.77
CA VAL A 227 -0.06 1.58 0.78
C VAL A 227 -1.01 2.56 1.46
N GLY A 228 -1.02 3.80 1.00
CA GLY A 228 -1.92 4.85 1.46
C GLY A 228 -1.61 5.38 2.86
N ASP A 229 -2.54 6.18 3.40
CA ASP A 229 -2.44 6.70 4.78
C ASP A 229 -2.96 5.69 5.79
N LYS A 230 -2.09 5.20 6.67
CA LYS A 230 -2.40 4.21 7.73
C LYS A 230 -2.52 4.83 9.12
N ASN A 231 -2.56 6.16 9.27
CA ASN A 231 -2.68 6.80 10.58
C ASN A 231 -3.94 6.38 11.35
N LYS A 232 -5.03 6.09 10.63
CA LYS A 232 -6.30 5.66 11.23
C LYS A 232 -6.44 4.14 11.36
N LEU A 233 -5.50 3.34 10.82
CA LEU A 233 -5.50 1.89 11.00
C LEU A 233 -5.19 1.57 12.46
N LYS A 234 -6.16 0.98 13.16
CA LYS A 234 -5.98 0.55 14.54
C LYS A 234 -5.23 -0.77 14.55
N VAL A 235 -4.11 -0.84 15.26
CA VAL A 235 -3.27 -2.04 15.31
C VAL A 235 -2.95 -2.40 16.75
N PHE A 236 -3.32 -3.61 17.15
CA PHE A 236 -2.78 -4.30 18.30
C PHE A 236 -1.57 -5.11 17.87
N LEU A 237 -0.43 -4.86 18.47
CA LEU A 237 0.82 -5.58 18.19
C LEU A 237 1.36 -6.15 19.52
N GLY A 238 1.06 -7.43 19.77
CA GLY A 238 1.49 -8.16 20.96
C GLY A 238 2.69 -9.05 20.67
N HIS A 239 3.67 -9.11 21.63
CA HIS A 239 4.84 -9.96 21.46
C HIS A 239 5.50 -10.33 22.80
N GLY A 240 5.94 -11.58 22.91
CA GLY A 240 6.68 -12.07 24.08
C GLY A 240 8.18 -11.84 23.98
N PHE A 241 8.81 -11.36 25.06
CA PHE A 241 10.28 -11.20 25.09
C PHE A 241 11.05 -12.51 24.98
N ARG A 242 10.43 -13.64 25.34
CA ARG A 242 11.04 -14.97 25.25
C ARG A 242 10.66 -15.73 23.98
N ASP A 243 10.12 -15.02 22.98
CA ASP A 243 9.77 -15.64 21.70
C ASP A 243 11.03 -16.10 20.96
N GLN A 244 11.14 -17.43 20.77
CA GLN A 244 12.25 -18.07 20.09
C GLN A 244 11.91 -18.43 18.62
N ALA A 245 10.64 -18.35 18.23
CA ALA A 245 10.20 -18.61 16.87
C ALA A 245 10.31 -17.37 15.98
N ILE A 246 9.91 -16.21 16.53
CA ILE A 246 10.10 -14.89 15.93
C ILE A 246 10.79 -14.00 16.95
N PRO A 247 12.14 -13.90 16.93
CA PRO A 247 12.89 -13.15 17.95
C PRO A 247 12.55 -11.66 17.97
N MET A 248 12.63 -11.05 19.15
CA MET A 248 12.42 -9.61 19.36
C MET A 248 13.24 -8.72 18.42
N THR A 249 14.43 -9.17 18.00
CA THR A 249 15.26 -8.42 17.04
C THR A 249 14.53 -8.21 15.72
N PHE A 250 13.83 -9.24 15.22
CA PHE A 250 13.05 -9.15 13.97
C PHE A 250 11.71 -8.43 14.19
N HIS A 251 11.06 -8.66 15.34
CA HIS A 251 9.89 -7.88 15.73
C HIS A 251 10.15 -6.37 15.80
N ASN A 252 11.31 -5.95 16.30
CA ASN A 252 11.69 -4.55 16.41
C ASN A 252 11.84 -3.86 15.03
N GLU A 253 12.15 -4.58 13.97
CA GLU A 253 12.14 -4.02 12.61
C GLU A 253 10.69 -3.65 12.17
N THR A 254 9.71 -4.47 12.55
CA THR A 254 8.29 -4.13 12.37
C THR A 254 7.95 -2.84 13.12
N VAL A 255 8.30 -2.77 14.41
CA VAL A 255 8.02 -1.61 15.26
C VAL A 255 8.56 -0.32 14.65
N LYS A 256 9.83 -0.29 14.24
CA LYS A 256 10.46 0.88 13.60
C LYS A 256 9.69 1.39 12.37
N ARG A 257 9.05 0.49 11.63
CA ARG A 257 8.32 0.84 10.40
C ARG A 257 6.95 1.41 10.67
N ILE A 258 6.26 0.93 11.72
CA ILE A 258 4.85 1.24 11.95
C ILE A 258 4.58 2.13 13.16
N GLU A 259 5.52 2.30 14.10
CA GLU A 259 5.32 3.11 15.33
C GLU A 259 5.01 4.59 15.06
N LYS A 260 5.29 5.08 13.86
CA LYS A 260 4.93 6.43 13.42
C LYS A 260 3.42 6.64 13.21
N PHE A 261 2.63 5.57 13.11
CA PHE A 261 1.18 5.65 12.90
C PHE A 261 0.45 5.70 14.24
N GLU A 262 -0.47 6.66 14.40
CA GLU A 262 -1.17 6.92 15.67
C GLU A 262 -2.02 5.76 16.18
N GLY A 263 -2.54 4.94 15.26
CA GLY A 263 -3.39 3.78 15.57
C GLY A 263 -2.67 2.58 16.16
N VAL A 264 -1.32 2.57 16.21
CA VAL A 264 -0.53 1.42 16.66
C VAL A 264 -0.41 1.38 18.17
N LYS A 265 -0.83 0.27 18.79
CA LYS A 265 -0.67 -0.05 20.21
C LYS A 265 0.25 -1.27 20.32
N LYS A 266 1.37 -1.11 21.03
CA LYS A 266 2.39 -2.14 21.24
C LYS A 266 2.27 -2.69 22.65
N PHE A 267 2.26 -4.04 22.78
CA PHE A 267 2.17 -4.75 24.04
C PHE A 267 3.29 -5.78 24.12
N TYR A 268 4.01 -5.79 25.24
CA TYR A 268 5.17 -6.66 25.45
C TYR A 268 5.02 -7.44 26.74
N TYR A 269 5.33 -8.74 26.69
CA TYR A 269 5.13 -9.67 27.81
C TYR A 269 6.45 -10.34 28.15
N GLU A 270 7.01 -10.03 29.32
CA GLU A 270 8.38 -10.42 29.70
C GLU A 270 8.59 -11.93 29.77
N GLU A 271 7.63 -12.66 30.33
CA GLU A 271 7.72 -14.11 30.54
C GLU A 271 7.14 -14.93 29.41
N MET A 272 6.52 -14.29 28.41
CA MET A 272 5.82 -14.95 27.33
C MET A 272 6.77 -15.35 26.20
N GLY A 273 6.61 -16.61 25.74
CA GLY A 273 7.26 -17.15 24.54
C GLY A 273 6.40 -16.95 23.29
N HIS A 274 6.43 -17.93 22.39
CA HIS A 274 5.67 -17.91 21.11
C HIS A 274 4.28 -18.51 21.27
N ASN A 275 3.45 -17.89 22.09
CA ASN A 275 2.06 -18.31 22.36
C ASN A 275 1.21 -17.10 22.70
N ILE A 276 -0.11 -17.23 22.66
CA ILE A 276 -1.01 -16.19 23.16
C ILE A 276 -1.21 -16.42 24.68
N GLY A 277 -0.73 -15.47 25.47
CA GLY A 277 -0.89 -15.52 26.93
C GLY A 277 -2.21 -14.91 27.39
N ASP A 278 -2.62 -15.23 28.64
CA ASP A 278 -3.88 -14.69 29.21
C ASP A 278 -3.87 -13.17 29.34
N GLU A 279 -2.72 -12.56 29.61
CA GLU A 279 -2.58 -11.10 29.70
C GLU A 279 -2.73 -10.48 28.31
N GLU A 280 -2.05 -11.02 27.31
CA GLU A 280 -2.15 -10.58 25.92
C GLU A 280 -3.58 -10.71 25.38
N LYS A 281 -4.27 -11.82 25.71
CA LYS A 281 -5.68 -12.04 25.38
C LYS A 281 -6.55 -10.92 25.95
N ARG A 282 -6.42 -10.58 27.23
CA ARG A 282 -7.17 -9.47 27.88
C ARG A 282 -6.87 -8.11 27.26
N ASP A 283 -5.63 -7.84 26.92
CA ASP A 283 -5.24 -6.58 26.25
C ASP A 283 -5.84 -6.46 24.85
N ALA A 284 -5.88 -7.57 24.11
CA ALA A 284 -6.54 -7.64 22.79
C ALA A 284 -8.06 -7.45 22.89
N GLU A 285 -8.72 -8.03 23.90
CA GLU A 285 -10.13 -7.80 24.22
C GLU A 285 -10.39 -6.31 24.52
N GLY A 286 -9.54 -5.70 25.34
CA GLY A 286 -9.58 -4.26 25.62
C GLY A 286 -9.38 -3.41 24.38
N PHE A 287 -8.45 -3.79 23.52
CA PHE A 287 -8.22 -3.12 22.24
C PHE A 287 -9.46 -3.18 21.34
N LEU A 288 -10.06 -4.35 21.14
CA LEU A 288 -11.27 -4.52 20.32
C LEU A 288 -12.46 -3.74 20.90
N ASN A 289 -12.63 -3.74 22.24
CA ASN A 289 -13.65 -2.96 22.91
C ASN A 289 -13.58 -1.46 22.67
N ASN A 290 -12.38 -0.94 22.48
CA ASN A 290 -12.13 0.48 22.19
C ASN A 290 -12.12 0.78 20.67
N SER A 291 -12.05 -0.24 19.85
CA SER A 291 -11.87 -0.11 18.39
C SER A 291 -13.16 -0.37 17.60
N MET A 292 -13.99 -1.32 18.03
CA MET A 292 -15.29 -1.63 17.44
C MET A 292 -16.35 -0.68 18.03
N VAL A 293 -16.80 0.26 17.21
CA VAL A 293 -17.74 1.32 17.62
C VAL A 293 -19.17 1.01 17.14
#